data_e267c7e6390817b9ed5639c09bd8a860
#
_entry.id   e267c7e6390817b9ed5639c09bd8a860
#
_cell.length_a   1.000
_cell.length_b   1.000
_cell.length_c   1.000
_cell.angle_alpha   90.00
_cell.angle_beta   90.00
_cell.angle_gamma   90.00
#
_symmetry.space_group_name_H-M   'P 1'
#
loop_
_entity.id
_entity.type
_entity.pdbx_description
1 polymer ?
#
loop_
_entity_poly.entity_id
_entity_poly.type
_entity_poly.pdbx_seq_one_letter_code
_entity_poly.pdbx_strand_id
1 'polypeptide(L)'
;PVRQLIFRASRQYIENYRNRHGILKVLGMRQPIPLESVYTTVQFLDNAAVQSFASIADLEQAYRLSNQRGLRWRQAEKHGGLEIANQTPYLMVLGGPGTGKSTFLRKIGLEALKGRQKVGFQHLCLPVLLELKEFRSSEIDIKAAIGREFEICGFPEYQRFTEQALAQGQLLVLLDGLDEVPADRLNELVSRIQNFVDRYSKNRFIASCRVAAYRYNLRRFTDVAIADFSDEQIQSFITSWFQQQPEQGKACWEKLSSQDYAAARELAHTPLLLTLVCLLYQRAGQFPTNRATLYYRALWVLLEEWAGEKGIPQELLYKGLDTRRKELMLAEIAHDALQSDQLF
;
A
#
# COMPACT_ATOMS: atom_id res chain seq x y z
N PRO A 1 0.10 -23.38 33.76
CA PRO A 1 0.44 -23.92 32.38
C PRO A 1 -0.23 -23.13 31.28
N VAL A 2 -1.55 -22.84 31.32
CA VAL A 2 -2.30 -22.16 30.27
C VAL A 2 -1.79 -20.73 30.01
N ARG A 3 -1.54 -19.93 31.06
CA ARG A 3 -0.99 -18.57 30.91
C ARG A 3 0.41 -18.55 30.27
N GLN A 4 1.25 -19.52 30.54
CA GLN A 4 2.57 -19.65 29.91
C GLN A 4 2.46 -20.09 28.45
N LEU A 5 1.47 -20.91 28.10
CA LEU A 5 1.21 -21.32 26.71
C LEU A 5 0.71 -20.13 25.87
N ILE A 6 -0.24 -19.35 26.41
CA ILE A 6 -0.73 -18.13 25.75
C ILE A 6 0.40 -17.11 25.60
N PHE A 7 1.26 -16.95 26.60
CA PHE A 7 2.39 -16.03 26.52
C PHE A 7 3.44 -16.46 25.48
N ARG A 8 3.73 -17.77 25.37
CA ARG A 8 4.62 -18.30 24.32
C ARG A 8 4.01 -18.16 22.93
N ALA A 9 2.74 -18.49 22.77
CA ALA A 9 2.01 -18.33 21.52
C ALA A 9 1.96 -16.88 21.08
N SER A 10 1.73 -15.95 21.99
CA SER A 10 1.75 -14.51 21.69
C SER A 10 3.12 -14.03 21.24
N ARG A 11 4.22 -14.51 21.82
CA ARG A 11 5.57 -14.19 21.38
C ARG A 11 5.85 -14.74 19.99
N GLN A 12 5.51 -15.99 19.74
CA GLN A 12 5.68 -16.62 18.44
C GLN A 12 4.85 -15.91 17.37
N TYR A 13 3.61 -15.52 17.70
CA TYR A 13 2.76 -14.73 16.82
C TYR A 13 3.42 -13.40 16.44
N ILE A 14 3.90 -12.65 17.43
CA ILE A 14 4.57 -11.36 17.23
C ILE A 14 5.79 -11.52 16.30
N GLU A 15 6.60 -12.53 16.55
CA GLU A 15 7.79 -12.81 15.76
C GLU A 15 7.44 -13.20 14.32
N ASN A 16 6.49 -14.11 14.15
CA ASN A 16 6.02 -14.54 12.82
C ASN A 16 5.36 -13.39 12.06
N TYR A 17 4.54 -12.59 12.72
CA TYR A 17 3.93 -11.40 12.11
C TYR A 17 5.00 -10.41 11.64
N ARG A 18 6.01 -10.12 12.47
CA ARG A 18 7.14 -9.25 12.11
C ARG A 18 7.93 -9.81 10.92
N ASN A 19 8.21 -11.09 10.92
CA ASN A 19 8.95 -11.75 9.84
C ASN A 19 8.17 -11.72 8.52
N ARG A 20 6.83 -11.84 8.55
CA ARG A 20 5.98 -11.82 7.35
C ARG A 20 5.67 -10.40 6.85
N HIS A 21 5.38 -9.47 7.75
CA HIS A 21 4.86 -8.16 7.40
C HIS A 21 5.81 -6.99 7.72
N GLY A 22 6.85 -7.24 8.51
CA GLY A 22 7.84 -6.24 8.89
C GLY A 22 8.99 -6.09 7.92
N ILE A 23 9.01 -6.88 6.86
CA ILE A 23 10.02 -6.80 5.80
C ILE A 23 9.40 -6.25 4.53
N LEU A 24 10.17 -5.46 3.82
CA LEU A 24 9.82 -4.90 2.52
C LEU A 24 10.88 -5.32 1.52
N LYS A 25 10.44 -5.98 0.46
CA LYS A 25 11.25 -6.18 -0.73
C LYS A 25 10.71 -5.23 -1.78
N VAL A 26 11.42 -4.15 -1.99
CA VAL A 26 11.06 -3.16 -3.00
C VAL A 26 11.75 -3.54 -4.30
N LEU A 27 11.13 -3.16 -5.39
CA LEU A 27 11.64 -3.37 -6.74
C LEU A 27 13.13 -3.01 -6.84
N GLY A 28 13.94 -3.92 -7.40
CA GLY A 28 15.38 -3.74 -7.55
C GLY A 28 16.23 -3.99 -6.30
N MET A 29 15.64 -4.32 -5.18
CA MET A 29 16.38 -4.74 -4.00
C MET A 29 16.73 -6.23 -4.07
N ARG A 30 18.02 -6.56 -3.97
CA ARG A 30 18.48 -7.96 -3.92
C ARG A 30 18.07 -8.68 -2.63
N GLN A 31 17.95 -7.94 -1.54
CA GLN A 31 17.59 -8.47 -0.22
C GLN A 31 16.42 -7.68 0.38
N PRO A 32 15.50 -8.37 1.09
CA PRO A 32 14.46 -7.68 1.86
C PRO A 32 15.10 -6.82 2.94
N ILE A 33 14.52 -5.66 3.20
CA ILE A 33 14.93 -4.75 4.27
C ILE A 33 13.81 -4.59 5.28
N PRO A 34 14.12 -4.22 6.54
CA PRO A 34 13.10 -3.87 7.49
C PRO A 34 12.22 -2.74 6.96
N LEU A 35 10.91 -2.91 7.02
CA LEU A 35 9.95 -1.90 6.57
C LEU A 35 10.22 -0.56 7.28
N GLU A 36 10.55 -0.59 8.56
CA GLU A 36 10.83 0.61 9.35
C GLU A 36 12.03 1.43 8.85
N SER A 37 12.99 0.81 8.16
CA SER A 37 14.20 1.49 7.68
C SER A 37 13.95 2.42 6.49
N VAL A 38 12.87 2.22 5.73
CA VAL A 38 12.50 3.04 4.56
C VAL A 38 11.10 3.63 4.66
N TYR A 39 10.37 3.32 5.74
CA TYR A 39 9.03 3.84 5.91
C TYR A 39 9.05 5.34 6.15
N THR A 40 8.39 6.07 5.28
CA THR A 40 8.11 7.48 5.47
C THR A 40 6.67 7.65 5.93
N THR A 41 6.45 8.47 6.95
CA THR A 41 5.13 8.67 7.54
C THR A 41 4.13 9.13 6.48
N VAL A 42 3.09 8.33 6.27
CA VAL A 42 2.01 8.63 5.34
C VAL A 42 1.14 9.77 5.90
N GLN A 43 0.76 10.69 5.04
CA GLN A 43 -0.22 11.74 5.32
C GLN A 43 -1.51 11.45 4.59
N PHE A 44 -2.64 11.74 5.22
CA PHE A 44 -3.96 11.62 4.63
C PHE A 44 -4.56 13.00 4.34
N LEU A 45 -5.33 13.03 3.27
CA LEU A 45 -6.23 14.12 2.95
C LEU A 45 -7.56 13.87 3.67
N ASP A 46 -8.24 14.95 4.04
CA ASP A 46 -9.54 14.86 4.69
C ASP A 46 -10.64 14.29 3.78
N ASN A 47 -11.77 13.94 4.38
CA ASN A 47 -12.90 13.35 3.67
C ASN A 47 -13.51 14.28 2.62
N ALA A 48 -13.45 15.60 2.80
CA ALA A 48 -13.95 16.58 1.84
C ALA A 48 -13.14 16.55 0.54
N ALA A 49 -11.82 16.36 0.65
CA ALA A 49 -10.94 16.17 -0.49
C ALA A 49 -11.23 14.85 -1.23
N VAL A 50 -11.58 13.78 -0.51
CA VAL A 50 -11.94 12.48 -1.11
C VAL A 50 -13.27 12.57 -1.85
N GLN A 51 -14.26 13.25 -1.29
CA GLN A 51 -15.59 13.39 -1.88
C GLN A 51 -15.61 14.23 -3.16
N SER A 52 -14.59 15.07 -3.39
CA SER A 52 -14.48 15.81 -4.66
C SER A 52 -14.18 14.91 -5.85
N PHE A 53 -13.89 13.62 -5.64
CA PHE A 53 -13.72 12.60 -6.67
C PHE A 53 -14.78 11.50 -6.55
N ALA A 54 -16.01 11.87 -6.74
CA ALA A 54 -17.13 10.93 -6.68
C ALA A 54 -17.17 9.96 -7.87
N SER A 55 -16.40 10.21 -8.94
CA SER A 55 -16.39 9.35 -10.12
C SER A 55 -15.02 9.28 -10.79
N ILE A 56 -14.83 8.25 -11.65
CA ILE A 56 -13.66 8.15 -12.53
C ILE A 56 -13.56 9.37 -13.44
N ALA A 57 -14.71 9.90 -13.90
CA ALA A 57 -14.78 11.08 -14.74
C ALA A 57 -14.24 12.34 -14.03
N ASP A 58 -14.56 12.52 -12.75
CA ASP A 58 -14.03 13.63 -11.95
C ASP A 58 -12.53 13.51 -11.74
N LEU A 59 -12.04 12.28 -11.51
CA LEU A 59 -10.62 11.98 -11.39
C LEU A 59 -9.89 12.29 -12.70
N GLU A 60 -10.47 11.90 -13.83
CA GLU A 60 -9.94 12.14 -15.17
C GLU A 60 -9.93 13.63 -15.51
N GLN A 61 -11.01 14.34 -15.19
CA GLN A 61 -11.10 15.78 -15.38
C GLN A 61 -10.07 16.53 -14.53
N ALA A 62 -9.91 16.15 -13.27
CA ALA A 62 -8.90 16.73 -12.39
C ALA A 62 -7.47 16.46 -12.90
N TYR A 63 -7.22 15.26 -13.44
CA TYR A 63 -5.94 14.91 -14.06
C TYR A 63 -5.66 15.78 -15.31
N ARG A 64 -6.65 15.97 -16.18
CA ARG A 64 -6.54 16.83 -17.38
C ARG A 64 -6.29 18.28 -17.01
N LEU A 65 -6.98 18.81 -16.00
CA LEU A 65 -6.85 20.20 -15.53
C LEU A 65 -5.51 20.46 -14.82
N SER A 66 -4.93 19.45 -14.17
CA SER A 66 -3.69 19.64 -13.39
C SER A 66 -2.43 19.69 -14.25
N ASN A 67 -2.48 19.21 -15.48
CA ASN A 67 -1.31 19.05 -16.38
C ASN A 67 -0.12 18.34 -15.72
N GLN A 68 -0.33 17.63 -14.58
CA GLN A 68 0.65 16.97 -13.76
C GLN A 68 0.12 15.59 -13.34
N ARG A 69 1.00 14.57 -13.27
CA ARG A 69 0.69 13.20 -12.90
C ARG A 69 0.55 13.00 -11.40
N GLY A 70 -0.08 13.85 -10.70
CA GLY A 70 -0.36 13.69 -9.28
C GLY A 70 -1.52 14.59 -8.90
N LEU A 71 -2.40 14.07 -8.08
CA LEU A 71 -3.43 14.87 -7.45
C LEU A 71 -2.75 15.74 -6.39
N ARG A 72 -2.11 16.85 -6.84
CA ARG A 72 -1.51 17.81 -5.92
C ARG A 72 -2.60 18.63 -5.25
N TRP A 73 -3.04 18.14 -4.12
CA TRP A 73 -3.88 18.89 -3.19
C TRP A 73 -3.04 19.92 -2.44
N ARG A 74 -2.77 21.04 -3.10
CA ARG A 74 -1.94 22.10 -2.49
C ARG A 74 -2.60 22.81 -1.31
N GLN A 75 -3.90 22.62 -1.09
CA GLN A 75 -4.68 23.35 -0.07
C GLN A 75 -5.44 22.46 0.91
N ALA A 76 -5.42 21.13 0.77
CA ALA A 76 -6.08 20.25 1.72
C ALA A 76 -5.24 20.09 2.99
N GLU A 77 -5.91 20.11 4.13
CA GLU A 77 -5.29 19.84 5.42
C GLU A 77 -4.78 18.40 5.44
N LYS A 78 -3.54 18.20 5.86
CA LYS A 78 -2.90 16.88 5.89
C LYS A 78 -2.74 16.42 7.32
N HIS A 79 -3.20 15.21 7.60
CA HIS A 79 -3.11 14.59 8.91
C HIS A 79 -2.19 13.38 8.90
N GLY A 80 -1.50 13.13 10.01
CA GLY A 80 -0.64 11.96 10.15
C GLY A 80 -1.43 10.66 10.11
N GLY A 81 -0.99 9.70 9.30
CA GLY A 81 -1.72 8.44 9.13
C GLY A 81 -1.95 7.68 10.42
N LEU A 82 -0.97 7.69 11.32
CA LEU A 82 -1.08 7.05 12.64
C LEU A 82 -2.09 7.76 13.55
N GLU A 83 -2.17 9.09 13.47
CA GLU A 83 -3.14 9.89 14.21
C GLU A 83 -4.56 9.53 13.80
N ILE A 84 -4.84 9.53 12.50
CA ILE A 84 -6.15 9.13 11.96
C ILE A 84 -6.49 7.68 12.35
N ALA A 85 -5.54 6.76 12.24
CA ALA A 85 -5.76 5.37 12.64
C ALA A 85 -6.06 5.22 14.14
N ASN A 86 -5.57 6.11 14.99
CA ASN A 86 -5.92 6.14 16.41
C ASN A 86 -7.34 6.66 16.67
N GLN A 87 -7.74 7.72 15.97
CA GLN A 87 -9.03 8.38 16.15
C GLN A 87 -10.18 7.57 15.54
N THR A 88 -9.94 6.90 14.41
CA THR A 88 -10.97 6.26 13.59
C THR A 88 -10.96 4.75 13.74
N PRO A 89 -12.02 4.13 14.31
CA PRO A 89 -12.09 2.68 14.51
C PRO A 89 -12.31 1.90 13.20
N TYR A 90 -12.92 2.51 12.20
CA TYR A 90 -13.22 1.90 10.89
C TYR A 90 -12.70 2.83 9.79
N LEU A 91 -11.59 2.46 9.17
CA LEU A 91 -10.88 3.34 8.24
C LEU A 91 -10.77 2.69 6.85
N MET A 92 -11.19 3.41 5.81
CA MET A 92 -10.95 3.05 4.41
C MET A 92 -9.82 3.92 3.86
N VAL A 93 -8.72 3.27 3.51
CA VAL A 93 -7.52 3.92 2.97
C VAL A 93 -7.55 3.86 1.45
N LEU A 94 -7.75 5.00 0.83
CA LEU A 94 -7.80 5.16 -0.62
C LEU A 94 -6.49 5.72 -1.17
N GLY A 95 -6.15 5.37 -2.39
CA GLY A 95 -4.96 5.92 -3.06
C GLY A 95 -4.69 5.26 -4.40
N GLY A 96 -3.89 5.91 -5.24
CA GLY A 96 -3.43 5.39 -6.51
C GLY A 96 -2.51 4.16 -6.37
N PRO A 97 -2.11 3.56 -7.51
CA PRO A 97 -1.09 2.52 -7.51
C PRO A 97 0.24 3.05 -6.93
N GLY A 98 0.90 2.25 -6.09
CA GLY A 98 2.22 2.61 -5.55
C GLY A 98 2.26 3.71 -4.49
N THR A 99 1.10 4.22 -4.01
CA THR A 99 1.04 5.25 -2.96
C THR A 99 1.37 4.73 -1.55
N GLY A 100 1.48 3.40 -1.37
CA GLY A 100 1.89 2.81 -0.10
C GLY A 100 0.75 2.34 0.81
N LYS A 101 -0.46 2.09 0.30
CA LYS A 101 -1.61 1.58 1.08
C LYS A 101 -1.27 0.32 1.88
N SER A 102 -0.80 -0.72 1.21
CA SER A 102 -0.42 -1.99 1.86
C SER A 102 0.74 -1.80 2.86
N THR A 103 1.69 -0.92 2.53
CA THR A 103 2.79 -0.56 3.42
C THR A 103 2.30 0.12 4.68
N PHE A 104 1.30 1.01 4.55
CA PHE A 104 0.65 1.66 5.69
C PHE A 104 -0.07 0.64 6.58
N LEU A 105 -0.88 -0.26 6.02
CA LEU A 105 -1.56 -1.30 6.79
C LEU A 105 -0.56 -2.15 7.57
N ARG A 106 0.51 -2.61 6.92
CA ARG A 106 1.59 -3.36 7.57
C ARG A 106 2.23 -2.56 8.71
N LYS A 107 2.52 -1.28 8.48
CA LYS A 107 3.09 -0.39 9.50
C LYS A 107 2.19 -0.25 10.73
N ILE A 108 0.89 -0.02 10.53
CA ILE A 108 -0.07 0.07 11.64
C ILE A 108 -0.13 -1.25 12.42
N GLY A 109 -0.12 -2.38 11.74
CA GLY A 109 -0.06 -3.69 12.39
C GLY A 109 1.21 -3.86 13.24
N LEU A 110 2.37 -3.45 12.75
CA LEU A 110 3.62 -3.48 13.50
C LEU A 110 3.59 -2.54 14.72
N GLU A 111 2.97 -1.36 14.58
CA GLU A 111 2.79 -0.43 15.71
C GLU A 111 1.85 -1.01 16.78
N ALA A 112 0.78 -1.69 16.36
CA ALA A 112 -0.14 -2.36 17.30
C ALA A 112 0.55 -3.45 18.12
N LEU A 113 1.54 -4.15 17.55
CA LEU A 113 2.33 -5.18 18.28
C LEU A 113 3.27 -4.60 19.34
N LYS A 114 3.58 -3.30 19.29
CA LYS A 114 4.39 -2.63 20.32
C LYS A 114 3.61 -2.41 21.61
N GLY A 115 2.29 -2.68 21.59
CA GLY A 115 1.38 -2.44 22.69
C GLY A 115 1.03 -0.95 22.86
N ARG A 116 0.23 -0.66 23.91
CA ARG A 116 -0.22 0.70 24.18
C ARG A 116 0.94 1.62 24.55
N GLN A 117 1.27 2.54 23.69
CA GLN A 117 2.32 3.55 23.91
C GLN A 117 1.71 4.96 23.94
N LYS A 118 2.39 5.90 24.62
CA LYS A 118 2.00 7.33 24.58
C LYS A 118 2.18 7.95 23.20
N VAL A 119 3.21 7.47 22.46
CA VAL A 119 3.50 7.86 21.09
C VAL A 119 3.45 6.59 20.25
N GLY A 120 2.64 6.56 19.19
CA GLY A 120 2.45 5.37 18.39
C GLY A 120 0.98 4.97 18.31
N PHE A 121 0.70 3.69 18.08
CA PHE A 121 -0.67 3.18 18.08
C PHE A 121 -1.16 2.99 19.53
N GLN A 122 -2.28 3.65 19.86
CA GLN A 122 -2.72 3.82 21.26
C GLN A 122 -3.70 2.75 21.74
N HIS A 123 -4.08 1.81 20.87
CA HIS A 123 -5.05 0.77 21.20
C HIS A 123 -4.37 -0.57 21.45
N LEU A 124 -4.85 -1.28 22.48
CA LEU A 124 -4.38 -2.62 22.79
C LEU A 124 -5.19 -3.64 22.00
N CYS A 125 -4.68 -4.03 20.84
CA CYS A 125 -5.31 -5.02 19.96
C CYS A 125 -4.24 -5.80 19.19
N LEU A 126 -4.59 -7.03 18.83
CA LEU A 126 -3.73 -7.91 18.06
C LEU A 126 -4.02 -7.68 16.55
N PRO A 127 -3.03 -7.30 15.75
CA PRO A 127 -3.24 -7.06 14.32
C PRO A 127 -3.35 -8.38 13.56
N VAL A 128 -4.28 -8.45 12.62
CA VAL A 128 -4.39 -9.53 11.64
C VAL A 128 -4.48 -8.91 10.26
N LEU A 129 -3.58 -9.27 9.35
CA LEU A 129 -3.56 -8.78 7.98
C LEU A 129 -4.12 -9.86 7.04
N LEU A 130 -5.17 -9.51 6.31
CA LEU A 130 -5.78 -10.35 5.28
C LEU A 130 -5.58 -9.70 3.91
N GLU A 131 -4.94 -10.41 3.00
CA GLU A 131 -4.85 -10.00 1.59
C GLU A 131 -6.13 -10.47 0.88
N LEU A 132 -7.02 -9.53 0.55
CA LEU A 132 -8.36 -9.83 0.00
C LEU A 132 -8.31 -10.54 -1.36
N LYS A 133 -7.18 -10.47 -2.08
CA LYS A 133 -6.95 -11.26 -3.29
C LYS A 133 -7.11 -12.78 -3.08
N GLU A 134 -6.96 -13.28 -1.85
CA GLU A 134 -7.16 -14.70 -1.54
C GLU A 134 -8.62 -15.15 -1.76
N PHE A 135 -9.56 -14.21 -1.71
CA PHE A 135 -10.97 -14.48 -1.99
C PHE A 135 -11.34 -14.51 -3.48
N ARG A 136 -10.37 -14.48 -4.39
CA ARG A 136 -10.61 -14.58 -5.83
C ARG A 136 -11.32 -15.88 -6.23
N SER A 137 -10.93 -16.99 -5.62
CA SER A 137 -11.42 -18.33 -5.95
C SER A 137 -11.91 -19.13 -4.74
N SER A 138 -11.67 -18.67 -3.51
CA SER A 138 -12.09 -19.35 -2.28
C SER A 138 -13.43 -18.84 -1.78
N GLU A 139 -14.05 -19.59 -0.87
CA GLU A 139 -15.22 -19.11 -0.12
C GLU A 139 -14.86 -17.86 0.69
N ILE A 140 -15.78 -16.89 0.71
CA ILE A 140 -15.60 -15.63 1.45
C ILE A 140 -16.01 -15.85 2.90
N ASP A 141 -15.10 -16.38 3.70
CA ASP A 141 -15.24 -16.49 5.16
C ASP A 141 -14.10 -15.74 5.87
N ILE A 142 -14.41 -14.51 6.29
CA ILE A 142 -13.46 -13.62 6.97
C ILE A 142 -13.02 -14.20 8.31
N LYS A 143 -13.94 -14.82 9.07
CA LYS A 143 -13.62 -15.44 10.37
C LYS A 143 -12.63 -16.60 10.20
N ALA A 144 -12.89 -17.48 9.22
CA ALA A 144 -11.99 -18.57 8.91
C ALA A 144 -10.62 -18.07 8.41
N ALA A 145 -10.58 -17.00 7.62
CA ALA A 145 -9.33 -16.39 7.17
C ALA A 145 -8.50 -15.83 8.34
N ILE A 146 -9.12 -15.14 9.28
CA ILE A 146 -8.47 -14.68 10.53
C ILE A 146 -7.92 -15.89 11.32
N GLY A 147 -8.72 -16.95 11.45
CA GLY A 147 -8.28 -18.17 12.12
C GLY A 147 -7.05 -18.80 11.48
N ARG A 148 -7.03 -18.88 10.15
CA ARG A 148 -5.86 -19.38 9.40
C ARG A 148 -4.59 -18.54 9.63
N GLU A 149 -4.73 -17.22 9.73
CA GLU A 149 -3.57 -16.37 10.05
C GLU A 149 -3.01 -16.65 11.45
N PHE A 150 -3.86 -16.90 12.43
CA PHE A 150 -3.42 -17.33 13.75
C PHE A 150 -2.78 -18.72 13.73
N GLU A 151 -3.34 -19.67 12.96
CA GLU A 151 -2.79 -21.02 12.78
C GLU A 151 -1.39 -20.96 12.17
N ILE A 152 -1.22 -20.25 11.03
CA ILE A 152 0.07 -20.09 10.35
C ILE A 152 1.11 -19.46 11.28
N CYS A 153 0.71 -18.53 12.13
CA CYS A 153 1.58 -17.91 13.12
C CYS A 153 1.77 -18.73 14.40
N GLY A 154 1.28 -19.97 14.44
CA GLY A 154 1.53 -20.93 15.53
C GLY A 154 0.69 -20.73 16.78
N PHE A 155 -0.51 -20.15 16.66
CA PHE A 155 -1.41 -19.96 17.78
C PHE A 155 -2.16 -21.27 18.09
N PRO A 156 -2.06 -21.82 19.32
CA PRO A 156 -2.78 -23.03 19.70
C PRO A 156 -4.28 -22.75 19.83
N GLU A 157 -5.11 -23.74 19.49
CA GLU A 157 -6.58 -23.62 19.53
C GLU A 157 -7.10 -22.35 18.81
N TYR A 158 -6.49 -22.03 17.67
CA TYR A 158 -6.70 -20.78 16.94
C TYR A 158 -8.17 -20.47 16.66
N GLN A 159 -9.01 -21.48 16.43
CA GLN A 159 -10.45 -21.29 16.16
C GLN A 159 -11.16 -20.69 17.38
N ARG A 160 -10.94 -21.27 18.56
CA ARG A 160 -11.53 -20.80 19.83
C ARG A 160 -10.98 -19.43 20.19
N PHE A 161 -9.68 -19.24 20.01
CA PHE A 161 -9.04 -17.96 20.25
C PHE A 161 -9.60 -16.87 19.34
N THR A 162 -9.75 -17.13 18.03
CA THR A 162 -10.32 -16.19 17.07
C THR A 162 -11.72 -15.74 17.47
N GLU A 163 -12.57 -16.69 17.88
CA GLU A 163 -13.94 -16.39 18.30
C GLU A 163 -13.98 -15.51 19.56
N GLN A 164 -13.18 -15.83 20.54
CA GLN A 164 -13.09 -15.06 21.79
C GLN A 164 -12.51 -13.65 21.54
N ALA A 165 -11.43 -13.54 20.79
CA ALA A 165 -10.78 -12.26 20.49
C ALA A 165 -11.70 -11.32 19.70
N LEU A 166 -12.43 -11.84 18.71
CA LEU A 166 -13.44 -11.09 17.97
C LEU A 166 -14.59 -10.63 18.87
N ALA A 167 -15.13 -11.51 19.71
CA ALA A 167 -16.24 -11.18 20.61
C ALA A 167 -15.86 -10.12 21.65
N GLN A 168 -14.60 -10.13 22.11
CA GLN A 168 -14.07 -9.18 23.09
C GLN A 168 -13.56 -7.86 22.49
N GLY A 169 -13.48 -7.74 21.16
CA GLY A 169 -12.99 -6.54 20.48
C GLY A 169 -11.46 -6.35 20.61
N GLN A 170 -10.71 -7.44 20.61
CA GLN A 170 -9.26 -7.44 20.82
C GLN A 170 -8.45 -7.44 19.52
N LEU A 171 -9.10 -7.35 18.36
CA LEU A 171 -8.42 -7.42 17.08
C LEU A 171 -8.37 -6.07 16.37
N LEU A 172 -7.26 -5.86 15.66
CA LEU A 172 -7.12 -4.90 14.57
C LEU A 172 -7.10 -5.70 13.27
N VAL A 173 -8.22 -5.69 12.55
CA VAL A 173 -8.37 -6.42 11.29
C VAL A 173 -7.99 -5.49 10.13
N LEU A 174 -6.94 -5.87 9.40
CA LEU A 174 -6.39 -5.14 8.26
C LEU A 174 -6.78 -5.86 6.99
N LEU A 175 -7.61 -5.22 6.15
CA LEU A 175 -8.19 -5.78 4.92
C LEU A 175 -7.49 -5.12 3.72
N ASP A 176 -6.48 -5.77 3.17
CA ASP A 176 -5.65 -5.19 2.11
C ASP A 176 -6.13 -5.57 0.71
N GLY A 177 -6.36 -4.55 -0.14
CA GLY A 177 -6.59 -4.72 -1.57
C GLY A 177 -8.02 -5.11 -1.96
N LEU A 178 -9.03 -4.34 -1.57
CA LEU A 178 -10.42 -4.56 -1.99
C LEU A 178 -10.56 -4.55 -3.54
N ASP A 179 -9.78 -3.74 -4.22
CA ASP A 179 -9.72 -3.65 -5.68
C ASP A 179 -9.06 -4.85 -6.36
N GLU A 180 -8.40 -5.74 -5.61
CA GLU A 180 -7.75 -6.93 -6.16
C GLU A 180 -8.70 -8.12 -6.30
N VAL A 181 -9.95 -7.98 -5.84
CA VAL A 181 -10.99 -9.01 -5.96
C VAL A 181 -11.76 -8.82 -7.27
N PRO A 182 -12.06 -9.90 -8.03
CA PRO A 182 -12.81 -9.81 -9.27
C PRO A 182 -14.18 -9.14 -9.10
N ALA A 183 -14.62 -8.38 -10.09
CA ALA A 183 -15.81 -7.55 -10.03
C ALA A 183 -17.11 -8.37 -9.76
N ASP A 184 -17.19 -9.59 -10.26
CA ASP A 184 -18.31 -10.52 -10.05
C ASP A 184 -18.46 -10.98 -8.60
N ARG A 185 -17.35 -10.98 -7.83
CA ARG A 185 -17.34 -11.37 -6.41
C ARG A 185 -17.33 -10.19 -5.43
N LEU A 186 -17.04 -9.01 -5.94
CA LEU A 186 -16.80 -7.83 -5.11
C LEU A 186 -18.05 -7.42 -4.31
N ASN A 187 -19.23 -7.50 -4.90
CA ASN A 187 -20.50 -7.20 -4.21
C ASN A 187 -20.76 -8.16 -3.04
N GLU A 188 -20.48 -9.44 -3.21
CA GLU A 188 -20.58 -10.43 -2.14
C GLU A 188 -19.57 -10.13 -1.04
N LEU A 189 -18.32 -9.88 -1.39
CA LEU A 189 -17.26 -9.57 -0.41
C LEU A 189 -17.60 -8.32 0.41
N VAL A 190 -18.03 -7.23 -0.23
CA VAL A 190 -18.45 -5.99 0.44
C VAL A 190 -19.58 -6.26 1.43
N SER A 191 -20.60 -7.01 1.02
CA SER A 191 -21.70 -7.40 1.88
C SER A 191 -21.25 -8.24 3.07
N ARG A 192 -20.34 -9.21 2.85
CA ARG A 192 -19.74 -10.04 3.90
C ARG A 192 -18.90 -9.20 4.88
N ILE A 193 -18.11 -8.26 4.37
CA ILE A 193 -17.33 -7.34 5.23
C ILE A 193 -18.27 -6.50 6.10
N GLN A 194 -19.32 -5.89 5.53
CA GLN A 194 -20.29 -5.08 6.30
C GLN A 194 -20.94 -5.88 7.42
N ASN A 195 -21.46 -7.08 7.10
CA ASN A 195 -22.09 -7.96 8.08
C ASN A 195 -21.10 -8.42 9.17
N PHE A 196 -19.84 -8.67 8.79
CA PHE A 196 -18.79 -9.04 9.72
C PHE A 196 -18.43 -7.89 10.68
N VAL A 197 -18.27 -6.68 10.16
CA VAL A 197 -18.00 -5.48 10.95
C VAL A 197 -19.16 -5.17 11.89
N ASP A 198 -20.40 -5.29 11.42
CA ASP A 198 -21.58 -5.08 12.25
C ASP A 198 -21.66 -6.09 13.40
N ARG A 199 -21.37 -7.36 13.12
CA ARG A 199 -21.37 -8.44 14.13
C ARG A 199 -20.27 -8.27 15.17
N TYR A 200 -19.07 -7.84 14.74
CA TYR A 200 -17.88 -7.72 15.58
C TYR A 200 -17.43 -6.27 15.78
N SER A 201 -18.37 -5.37 15.97
CA SER A 201 -18.19 -3.92 15.99
C SER A 201 -17.28 -3.38 17.12
N LYS A 202 -16.90 -4.20 18.09
CA LYS A 202 -15.94 -3.80 19.13
C LYS A 202 -14.49 -3.81 18.65
N ASN A 203 -14.21 -4.44 17.51
CA ASN A 203 -12.88 -4.51 16.93
C ASN A 203 -12.60 -3.26 16.07
N ARG A 204 -11.34 -3.08 15.70
CA ARG A 204 -10.92 -2.04 14.77
C ARG A 204 -10.68 -2.63 13.39
N PHE A 205 -11.05 -1.88 12.35
CA PHE A 205 -10.91 -2.33 10.98
C PHE A 205 -10.26 -1.23 10.13
N ILE A 206 -9.25 -1.60 9.36
CA ILE A 206 -8.65 -0.73 8.34
C ILE A 206 -8.67 -1.51 7.03
N ALA A 207 -9.31 -0.94 6.01
CA ALA A 207 -9.34 -1.51 4.68
C ALA A 207 -8.58 -0.64 3.69
N SER A 208 -8.09 -1.21 2.60
CA SER A 208 -7.45 -0.48 1.51
C SER A 208 -8.12 -0.75 0.18
N CYS A 209 -8.19 0.29 -0.67
CA CYS A 209 -8.73 0.19 -2.02
C CYS A 209 -8.09 1.24 -2.94
N ARG A 210 -8.02 0.97 -4.25
CA ARG A 210 -7.68 2.01 -5.22
C ARG A 210 -8.87 2.96 -5.40
N VAL A 211 -8.59 4.26 -5.50
CA VAL A 211 -9.63 5.29 -5.71
C VAL A 211 -10.49 4.95 -6.93
N ALA A 212 -9.88 4.62 -8.07
CA ALA A 212 -10.57 4.32 -9.31
C ALA A 212 -11.50 3.09 -9.24
N ALA A 213 -11.24 2.17 -8.32
CA ALA A 213 -12.05 0.95 -8.12
C ALA A 213 -13.07 1.09 -6.98
N TYR A 214 -12.96 2.13 -6.17
CA TYR A 214 -13.80 2.32 -5.00
C TYR A 214 -15.15 2.92 -5.37
N ARG A 215 -16.14 2.05 -5.58
CA ARG A 215 -17.53 2.40 -5.90
C ARG A 215 -18.51 2.08 -4.77
N TYR A 216 -17.99 1.60 -3.64
CA TYR A 216 -18.78 1.05 -2.55
C TYR A 216 -18.60 1.90 -1.31
N ASN A 217 -19.70 2.31 -0.72
CA ASN A 217 -19.69 2.97 0.59
C ASN A 217 -19.84 1.90 1.67
N LEU A 218 -18.77 1.60 2.39
CA LEU A 218 -18.83 0.77 3.60
C LEU A 218 -19.37 1.63 4.75
N ARG A 219 -20.65 1.43 5.09
CA ARG A 219 -21.46 2.30 5.97
C ARG A 219 -20.78 2.81 7.25
N ARG A 220 -19.88 2.01 7.84
CA ARG A 220 -19.19 2.39 9.09
C ARG A 220 -17.81 3.01 8.86
N PHE A 221 -17.30 2.92 7.66
CA PHE A 221 -15.93 3.34 7.38
C PHE A 221 -15.86 4.83 7.08
N THR A 222 -14.81 5.46 7.60
CA THR A 222 -14.41 6.81 7.23
C THR A 222 -13.38 6.69 6.11
N ASP A 223 -13.65 7.33 4.99
CA ASP A 223 -12.78 7.29 3.83
C ASP A 223 -11.70 8.38 3.96
N VAL A 224 -10.45 8.00 3.71
CA VAL A 224 -9.30 8.92 3.65
C VAL A 224 -8.45 8.57 2.45
N ALA A 225 -7.83 9.56 1.83
CA ALA A 225 -6.91 9.34 0.72
C ALA A 225 -5.46 9.60 1.14
N ILE A 226 -4.56 8.72 0.69
CA ILE A 226 -3.12 8.95 0.87
C ILE A 226 -2.69 10.13 0.03
N ALA A 227 -2.08 11.13 0.67
CA ALA A 227 -1.48 12.28 0.00
C ALA A 227 -0.15 11.91 -0.67
N ASP A 228 0.15 12.61 -1.75
CA ASP A 228 1.47 12.55 -2.37
C ASP A 228 2.56 13.01 -1.38
N PHE A 229 3.75 12.45 -1.50
CA PHE A 229 4.88 12.81 -0.67
C PHE A 229 5.24 14.29 -0.82
N SER A 230 5.49 14.95 0.30
CA SER A 230 6.10 16.28 0.33
C SER A 230 7.60 16.21 0.02
N ASP A 231 8.22 17.34 -0.23
CA ASP A 231 9.67 17.42 -0.47
C ASP A 231 10.48 16.91 0.74
N GLU A 232 10.01 17.18 1.96
CA GLU A 232 10.62 16.69 3.20
C GLU A 232 10.54 15.16 3.30
N GLN A 233 9.40 14.59 2.88
CA GLN A 233 9.20 13.14 2.86
C GLN A 233 10.08 12.48 1.79
N ILE A 234 10.21 13.09 0.61
CA ILE A 234 11.11 12.63 -0.45
C ILE A 234 12.55 12.66 0.02
N GLN A 235 13.00 13.76 0.64
CA GLN A 235 14.34 13.88 1.19
C GLN A 235 14.63 12.85 2.28
N SER A 236 13.68 12.65 3.20
CA SER A 236 13.77 11.65 4.26
C SER A 236 13.91 10.24 3.68
N PHE A 237 13.11 9.91 2.66
CA PHE A 237 13.18 8.62 1.97
C PHE A 237 14.55 8.41 1.30
N ILE A 238 15.04 9.39 0.55
CA ILE A 238 16.36 9.33 -0.12
C ILE A 238 17.47 9.12 0.91
N THR A 239 17.42 9.85 2.02
CA THR A 239 18.39 9.69 3.12
C THR A 239 18.37 8.27 3.67
N SER A 240 17.20 7.71 3.89
CA SER A 240 17.03 6.33 4.38
C SER A 240 17.48 5.30 3.34
N TRP A 241 17.17 5.52 2.07
CA TRP A 241 17.57 4.64 0.97
C TRP A 241 19.08 4.54 0.81
N PHE A 242 19.77 5.68 0.85
CA PHE A 242 21.21 5.78 0.71
C PHE A 242 21.96 5.78 2.05
N GLN A 243 21.38 5.21 3.13
CA GLN A 243 22.01 5.21 4.46
C GLN A 243 23.45 4.65 4.49
N GLN A 244 23.78 3.70 3.59
CA GLN A 244 25.13 3.14 3.44
C GLN A 244 26.04 4.00 2.56
N GLN A 245 25.52 4.97 1.85
CA GLN A 245 26.22 5.88 0.94
C GLN A 245 25.67 7.31 1.07
N PRO A 246 25.84 7.96 2.24
CA PRO A 246 25.19 9.24 2.55
C PRO A 246 25.51 10.36 1.56
N GLU A 247 26.74 10.43 1.06
CA GLU A 247 27.15 11.43 0.06
C GLU A 247 26.41 11.25 -1.27
N GLN A 248 26.16 10.00 -1.69
CA GLN A 248 25.37 9.72 -2.88
C GLN A 248 23.91 10.14 -2.68
N GLY A 249 23.36 9.92 -1.48
CA GLY A 249 22.01 10.37 -1.13
C GLY A 249 21.87 11.88 -1.17
N LYS A 250 22.84 12.60 -0.61
CA LYS A 250 22.89 14.07 -0.64
C LYS A 250 22.94 14.59 -2.07
N ALA A 251 23.86 14.06 -2.89
CA ALA A 251 23.97 14.44 -4.30
C ALA A 251 22.72 14.08 -5.11
N CYS A 252 22.05 12.97 -4.79
CA CYS A 252 20.76 12.59 -5.39
C CYS A 252 19.69 13.65 -5.09
N TRP A 253 19.55 14.06 -3.83
CA TRP A 253 18.57 15.06 -3.43
C TRP A 253 18.87 16.45 -4.06
N GLU A 254 20.12 16.89 -4.04
CA GLU A 254 20.53 18.17 -4.65
C GLU A 254 20.16 18.23 -6.12
N LYS A 255 20.45 17.17 -6.89
CA LYS A 255 20.07 17.08 -8.30
C LYS A 255 18.56 17.05 -8.48
N LEU A 256 17.85 16.20 -7.71
CA LEU A 256 16.39 16.06 -7.82
C LEU A 256 15.66 17.38 -7.51
N SER A 257 16.25 18.21 -6.67
CA SER A 257 15.69 19.52 -6.29
C SER A 257 15.92 20.60 -7.34
N SER A 258 16.83 20.39 -8.31
CA SER A 258 17.09 21.36 -9.37
C SER A 258 15.98 21.37 -10.42
N GLN A 259 15.87 22.51 -11.12
CA GLN A 259 14.85 22.68 -12.18
C GLN A 259 15.10 21.77 -13.39
N ASP A 260 16.35 21.40 -13.66
CA ASP A 260 16.72 20.55 -14.79
C ASP A 260 16.09 19.15 -14.70
N TYR A 261 15.74 18.70 -13.49
CA TYR A 261 15.19 17.38 -13.23
C TYR A 261 13.74 17.39 -12.71
N ALA A 262 12.97 18.41 -13.12
CA ALA A 262 11.56 18.54 -12.71
C ALA A 262 10.72 17.28 -12.99
N ALA A 263 10.98 16.58 -14.10
CA ALA A 263 10.30 15.33 -14.43
C ALA A 263 10.61 14.19 -13.43
N ALA A 264 11.85 14.08 -12.97
CA ALA A 264 12.24 13.10 -11.96
C ALA A 264 11.63 13.45 -10.60
N ARG A 265 11.58 14.75 -10.26
CA ARG A 265 10.94 15.23 -9.03
C ARG A 265 9.44 14.98 -9.03
N GLU A 266 8.77 15.13 -10.17
CA GLU A 266 7.34 14.79 -10.32
C GLU A 266 7.08 13.32 -10.00
N LEU A 267 7.90 12.39 -10.51
CA LEU A 267 7.79 10.96 -10.18
C LEU A 267 8.02 10.68 -8.69
N ALA A 268 8.91 11.42 -8.06
CA ALA A 268 9.33 11.19 -6.68
C ALA A 268 8.21 11.43 -5.65
N HIS A 269 7.12 12.09 -6.01
CA HIS A 269 5.98 12.28 -5.11
C HIS A 269 5.21 10.98 -4.82
N THR A 270 5.37 9.94 -5.63
CA THR A 270 4.78 8.61 -5.38
C THR A 270 5.84 7.65 -4.85
N PRO A 271 5.65 6.99 -3.70
CA PRO A 271 6.66 6.13 -3.08
C PRO A 271 7.27 5.07 -3.99
N LEU A 272 6.45 4.38 -4.78
CA LEU A 272 6.95 3.39 -5.73
C LEU A 272 7.83 4.03 -6.81
N LEU A 273 7.40 5.15 -7.37
CA LEU A 273 8.14 5.85 -8.39
C LEU A 273 9.42 6.51 -7.83
N LEU A 274 9.38 6.99 -6.59
CA LEU A 274 10.57 7.47 -5.88
C LEU A 274 11.63 6.37 -5.75
N THR A 275 11.20 5.13 -5.46
CA THR A 275 12.10 3.98 -5.44
C THR A 275 12.80 3.81 -6.79
N LEU A 276 12.05 3.92 -7.90
CA LEU A 276 12.63 3.83 -9.25
C LEU A 276 13.60 4.97 -9.54
N VAL A 277 13.27 6.19 -9.10
CA VAL A 277 14.16 7.34 -9.20
C VAL A 277 15.46 7.09 -8.45
N CYS A 278 15.40 6.57 -7.22
CA CYS A 278 16.59 6.21 -6.43
C CYS A 278 17.42 5.12 -7.12
N LEU A 279 16.78 4.08 -7.66
CA LEU A 279 17.46 3.00 -8.39
C LEU A 279 18.18 3.52 -9.64
N LEU A 280 17.51 4.36 -10.43
CA LEU A 280 18.11 4.96 -11.62
C LEU A 280 19.34 5.80 -11.25
N TYR A 281 19.22 6.59 -10.17
CA TYR A 281 20.35 7.39 -9.69
C TYR A 281 21.50 6.52 -9.18
N GLN A 282 21.20 5.48 -8.43
CA GLN A 282 22.19 4.55 -7.90
C GLN A 282 23.02 3.89 -9.00
N ARG A 283 22.38 3.57 -10.15
CA ARG A 283 23.03 2.93 -11.31
C ARG A 283 23.85 3.89 -12.16
N ALA A 284 23.34 5.11 -12.36
CA ALA A 284 23.87 6.03 -13.37
C ALA A 284 24.53 7.29 -12.78
N GLY A 285 24.35 7.60 -11.49
CA GLY A 285 24.83 8.81 -10.84
C GLY A 285 24.17 10.11 -11.33
N GLN A 286 23.17 9.99 -12.22
CA GLN A 286 22.44 11.13 -12.79
C GLN A 286 21.07 10.70 -13.30
N PHE A 287 20.15 11.65 -13.42
CA PHE A 287 18.86 11.44 -14.04
C PHE A 287 18.90 11.82 -15.52
N PRO A 288 18.09 11.16 -16.38
CA PRO A 288 17.82 11.69 -17.70
C PRO A 288 17.10 13.04 -17.59
N THR A 289 17.54 14.02 -18.36
CA THR A 289 16.85 15.32 -18.45
C THR A 289 15.59 15.24 -19.31
N ASN A 290 15.60 14.35 -20.30
CA ASN A 290 14.44 14.11 -21.14
C ASN A 290 13.41 13.25 -20.41
N ARG A 291 12.18 13.77 -20.30
CA ARG A 291 11.04 13.14 -19.63
C ARG A 291 10.72 11.75 -20.21
N ALA A 292 10.67 11.64 -21.54
CA ALA A 292 10.37 10.35 -22.18
C ALA A 292 11.43 9.29 -21.86
N THR A 293 12.71 9.67 -21.89
CA THR A 293 13.81 8.77 -21.54
C THR A 293 13.75 8.33 -20.08
N LEU A 294 13.37 9.23 -19.15
CA LEU A 294 13.22 8.92 -17.75
C LEU A 294 12.10 7.88 -17.53
N TYR A 295 10.92 8.12 -18.11
CA TYR A 295 9.79 7.19 -18.01
C TYR A 295 10.09 5.85 -18.68
N TYR A 296 10.74 5.87 -19.83
CA TYR A 296 11.17 4.66 -20.54
C TYR A 296 12.09 3.80 -19.65
N ARG A 297 13.11 4.40 -19.06
CA ARG A 297 14.02 3.67 -18.15
C ARG A 297 13.31 3.16 -16.90
N ALA A 298 12.40 3.94 -16.32
CA ALA A 298 11.59 3.53 -15.19
C ALA A 298 10.67 2.35 -15.55
N LEU A 299 10.03 2.40 -16.71
CA LEU A 299 9.20 1.31 -17.24
C LEU A 299 10.02 0.02 -17.43
N TRP A 300 11.22 0.14 -17.99
CA TRP A 300 12.12 -1.01 -18.18
C TRP A 300 12.47 -1.68 -16.86
N VAL A 301 12.80 -0.91 -15.83
CA VAL A 301 13.05 -1.46 -14.49
C VAL A 301 11.79 -2.17 -13.97
N LEU A 302 10.60 -1.61 -14.18
CA LEU A 302 9.35 -2.26 -13.80
C LEU A 302 9.12 -3.59 -14.54
N LEU A 303 9.35 -3.62 -15.85
CA LEU A 303 9.11 -4.81 -16.66
C LEU A 303 10.12 -5.94 -16.41
N GLU A 304 11.38 -5.60 -16.18
CA GLU A 304 12.45 -6.61 -15.95
C GLU A 304 12.43 -7.15 -14.52
N GLU A 305 12.36 -6.27 -13.54
CA GLU A 305 12.54 -6.66 -12.14
C GLU A 305 11.22 -7.10 -11.48
N TRP A 306 10.08 -6.49 -11.82
CA TRP A 306 8.80 -6.85 -11.21
C TRP A 306 8.30 -8.23 -11.66
N ALA A 307 8.52 -8.61 -12.91
CA ALA A 307 8.13 -9.92 -13.40
C ALA A 307 8.90 -11.05 -12.71
N GLY A 308 10.16 -10.81 -12.32
CA GLY A 308 11.00 -11.79 -11.61
C GLY A 308 10.64 -11.94 -10.12
N GLU A 309 10.14 -10.89 -9.47
CA GLU A 309 10.00 -10.88 -8.00
C GLU A 309 8.63 -11.35 -7.47
N LYS A 310 7.54 -11.14 -8.22
CA LYS A 310 6.19 -11.50 -7.72
C LYS A 310 5.87 -12.99 -7.76
N GLY A 311 6.77 -13.85 -8.29
CA GLY A 311 6.49 -15.29 -8.38
C GLY A 311 5.12 -15.56 -9.02
N ILE A 312 4.64 -14.61 -9.86
CA ILE A 312 3.40 -14.79 -10.60
C ILE A 312 3.65 -16.04 -11.41
N PRO A 313 2.93 -17.16 -11.17
CA PRO A 313 2.98 -18.26 -12.09
C PRO A 313 2.78 -17.60 -13.45
N GLN A 314 3.78 -17.75 -14.36
CA GLN A 314 3.59 -17.27 -15.73
C GLN A 314 2.37 -18.03 -16.21
N GLU A 315 1.18 -17.42 -16.03
CA GLU A 315 -0.03 -17.96 -16.59
C GLU A 315 0.25 -18.21 -18.05
N LEU A 316 -0.20 -19.34 -18.55
CA LEU A 316 0.10 -19.86 -19.89
C LEU A 316 -0.06 -18.81 -21.01
N LEU A 317 -0.86 -17.77 -20.80
CA LEU A 317 -1.08 -16.61 -21.66
C LEU A 317 0.15 -15.71 -21.87
N TYR A 318 1.07 -15.65 -20.91
CA TYR A 318 2.26 -14.75 -20.99
C TYR A 318 3.58 -15.52 -21.18
N LYS A 319 3.53 -16.86 -21.28
CA LYS A 319 4.69 -17.67 -21.65
C LYS A 319 5.14 -17.29 -23.05
N GLY A 320 6.26 -16.57 -23.15
CA GLY A 320 6.87 -16.17 -24.41
C GLY A 320 6.84 -14.67 -24.74
N LEU A 321 6.24 -13.84 -23.87
CA LEU A 321 6.39 -12.39 -23.95
C LEU A 321 7.69 -11.98 -23.27
N ASP A 322 8.73 -11.72 -24.05
CA ASP A 322 9.93 -11.05 -23.58
C ASP A 322 9.64 -9.58 -23.18
N THR A 323 10.57 -8.92 -22.52
CA THR A 323 10.41 -7.55 -22.05
C THR A 323 10.07 -6.58 -23.18
N ARG A 324 10.65 -6.78 -24.37
CA ARG A 324 10.39 -5.93 -25.55
C ARG A 324 8.97 -6.10 -26.10
N ARG A 325 8.47 -7.33 -26.15
CA ARG A 325 7.08 -7.60 -26.56
C ARG A 325 6.06 -7.03 -25.59
N LYS A 326 6.36 -7.10 -24.28
CA LYS A 326 5.53 -6.43 -23.24
C LYS A 326 5.53 -4.92 -23.41
N GLU A 327 6.68 -4.33 -23.72
CA GLU A 327 6.80 -2.90 -24.02
C GLU A 327 5.94 -2.50 -25.22
N LEU A 328 6.07 -3.23 -26.34
CA LEU A 328 5.28 -2.98 -27.55
C LEU A 328 3.78 -3.09 -27.28
N MET A 329 3.35 -4.12 -26.58
CA MET A 329 1.95 -4.30 -26.20
C MET A 329 1.42 -3.12 -25.35
N LEU A 330 2.20 -2.68 -24.35
CA LEU A 330 1.82 -1.55 -23.51
C LEU A 330 1.81 -0.24 -24.31
N ALA A 331 2.73 -0.07 -25.26
CA ALA A 331 2.76 1.10 -26.14
C ALA A 331 1.53 1.14 -27.04
N GLU A 332 1.09 0.00 -27.58
CA GLU A 332 -0.12 -0.13 -28.41
C GLU A 332 -1.37 0.20 -27.59
N ILE A 333 -1.52 -0.42 -26.41
CA ILE A 333 -2.63 -0.11 -25.48
C ILE A 333 -2.67 1.38 -25.13
N ALA A 334 -1.52 1.97 -24.82
CA ALA A 334 -1.44 3.39 -24.48
C ALA A 334 -1.78 4.30 -25.66
N HIS A 335 -1.37 3.91 -26.87
CA HIS A 335 -1.69 4.63 -28.10
C HIS A 335 -3.20 4.61 -28.37
N ASP A 336 -3.83 3.44 -28.28
CA ASP A 336 -5.26 3.27 -28.50
C ASP A 336 -6.09 4.02 -27.45
N ALA A 337 -5.68 3.96 -26.19
CA ALA A 337 -6.30 4.70 -25.10
C ALA A 337 -6.19 6.22 -25.33
N LEU A 338 -5.05 6.70 -25.80
CA LEU A 338 -4.84 8.12 -26.11
C LEU A 338 -5.68 8.56 -27.32
N GLN A 339 -5.80 7.73 -28.36
CA GLN A 339 -6.64 8.03 -29.53
C GLN A 339 -8.13 8.05 -29.19
N SER A 340 -8.57 7.17 -28.33
CA SER A 340 -9.96 7.11 -27.85
C SER A 340 -10.26 8.08 -26.70
N ASP A 341 -9.29 8.91 -26.34
CA ASP A 341 -9.36 9.86 -25.22
C ASP A 341 -9.74 9.20 -23.86
N GLN A 342 -9.39 7.93 -23.72
CA GLN A 342 -9.58 7.15 -22.50
C GLN A 342 -8.25 7.06 -21.74
N LEU A 343 -8.16 7.73 -20.57
CA LEU A 343 -6.94 7.74 -19.77
C LEU A 343 -6.94 6.69 -18.65
N PHE A 344 -8.10 6.10 -18.33
CA PHE A 344 -8.31 5.09 -17.29
C PHE A 344 -9.27 3.99 -17.75
#